data_526254390fca3d87fe14cd735f60bf48
#
_entry.id   526254390fca3d87fe14cd735f60bf48
#
_cell.length_a   1.000
_cell.length_b   1.000
_cell.length_c   1.000
_cell.angle_alpha   90.00
_cell.angle_beta   90.00
_cell.angle_gamma   90.00
#
_symmetry.space_group_name_H-M   'P 1'
#
loop_
_entity.id
_entity.type
_entity.pdbx_description
1 polymer ?
#
loop_
_entity_poly.entity_id
_entity_poly.type
_entity_poly.pdbx_seq_one_letter_code
_entity_poly.pdbx_strand_id
1 'polypeptide(L)'
;DMEVRACMKYIVKNPQPSYLRLAKTKNKILHKKIPNVRPGKWLPISVKHTQSKKIFLTTGNIASLAKDLLLRVKYNKFSLYSLPIWGMKFKNIQLNQLKKWDEVLVLEDHLEDGGFGSWIKESTNNQKIKTKIISKSIDKKIISKVGSEQYLLDKHYLKFFGK
;
A
#
# COMPACT_ATOMS: atom_id res chain seq x y z
N ASP A 1 -8.34 -6.61 -8.50
CA ASP A 1 -9.67 -6.90 -8.98
C ASP A 1 -10.70 -7.05 -7.85
N MET A 2 -10.49 -7.92 -6.87
CA MET A 2 -11.45 -8.11 -5.77
C MET A 2 -11.59 -6.89 -4.86
N GLU A 3 -10.51 -6.16 -4.61
CA GLU A 3 -10.56 -4.89 -3.88
C GLU A 3 -11.31 -3.80 -4.68
N VAL A 4 -11.13 -3.74 -6.00
CA VAL A 4 -11.89 -2.82 -6.86
C VAL A 4 -13.38 -3.09 -6.75
N ARG A 5 -13.79 -4.36 -6.83
CA ARG A 5 -15.21 -4.75 -6.66
C ARG A 5 -15.74 -4.36 -5.28
N ALA A 6 -14.91 -4.52 -4.25
CA ALA A 6 -15.27 -4.12 -2.88
C ALA A 6 -15.42 -2.60 -2.75
N CYS A 7 -14.50 -1.82 -3.34
CA CYS A 7 -14.57 -0.36 -3.38
C CYS A 7 -15.81 0.11 -4.14
N MET A 8 -16.11 -0.48 -5.31
CA MET A 8 -17.32 -0.16 -6.08
C MET A 8 -18.59 -0.42 -5.28
N LYS A 9 -18.69 -1.60 -4.61
CA LYS A 9 -19.82 -1.90 -3.73
C LYS A 9 -19.95 -0.88 -2.58
N TYR A 10 -18.82 -0.42 -2.03
CA TYR A 10 -18.84 0.60 -0.99
C TYR A 10 -19.35 1.94 -1.53
N ILE A 11 -18.85 2.41 -2.67
CA ILE A 11 -19.23 3.68 -3.29
C ILE A 11 -20.73 3.70 -3.64
N VAL A 12 -21.26 2.61 -4.21
CA VAL A 12 -22.68 2.49 -4.55
C VAL A 12 -23.57 2.58 -3.32
N LYS A 13 -23.16 1.95 -2.19
CA LYS A 13 -23.91 2.00 -0.93
C LYS A 13 -23.75 3.32 -0.18
N ASN A 14 -22.71 4.07 -0.44
CA ASN A 14 -22.41 5.32 0.26
C ASN A 14 -22.07 6.40 -0.78
N PRO A 15 -23.06 6.90 -1.51
CA PRO A 15 -22.85 7.86 -2.59
C PRO A 15 -22.30 9.19 -2.04
N GLN A 16 -21.12 9.55 -2.49
CA GLN A 16 -20.43 10.81 -2.19
C GLN A 16 -19.38 11.07 -3.27
N PRO A 17 -18.90 12.30 -3.44
CA PRO A 17 -17.79 12.58 -4.35
C PRO A 17 -16.63 11.65 -4.05
N SER A 18 -16.24 10.84 -5.04
CA SER A 18 -15.22 9.79 -4.88
C SER A 18 -14.35 9.71 -6.13
N TYR A 19 -13.05 9.49 -5.93
CA TYR A 19 -12.11 9.23 -7.00
C TYR A 19 -11.66 7.77 -6.96
N LEU A 20 -11.94 7.02 -8.02
CA LEU A 20 -11.51 5.62 -8.15
C LEU A 20 -10.41 5.51 -9.20
N ARG A 21 -9.18 5.25 -8.75
CA ARG A 21 -8.03 4.99 -9.62
C ARG A 21 -7.95 3.51 -9.96
N LEU A 22 -7.93 3.21 -11.25
CA LEU A 22 -7.79 1.85 -11.76
C LEU A 22 -6.50 1.72 -12.57
N ALA A 23 -5.79 0.60 -12.39
CA ALA A 23 -4.66 0.25 -13.25
C ALA A 23 -5.11 -0.55 -14.46
N LYS A 24 -4.43 -0.40 -15.60
CA LYS A 24 -4.69 -1.15 -16.84
C LYS A 24 -4.07 -2.56 -16.86
N THR A 25 -3.38 -2.97 -15.82
CA THR A 25 -2.57 -4.18 -15.79
C THR A 25 -3.32 -5.39 -15.24
N LYS A 26 -2.91 -6.59 -15.69
CA LYS A 26 -3.35 -7.85 -15.10
C LYS A 26 -2.65 -8.04 -13.75
N ASN A 27 -3.37 -7.80 -12.68
CA ASN A 27 -2.85 -8.01 -11.33
C ASN A 27 -3.05 -9.44 -10.85
N LYS A 28 -2.19 -9.86 -9.95
CA LYS A 28 -2.36 -11.14 -9.24
C LYS A 28 -3.62 -11.11 -8.39
N ILE A 29 -4.25 -12.26 -8.26
CA ILE A 29 -5.37 -12.43 -7.33
C ILE A 29 -4.81 -12.36 -5.91
N LEU A 30 -5.16 -11.32 -5.18
CA LEU A 30 -4.74 -11.09 -3.80
C LEU A 30 -5.72 -11.69 -2.79
N HIS A 31 -7.00 -11.74 -3.14
CA HIS A 31 -8.08 -12.23 -2.29
C HIS A 31 -8.88 -13.33 -3.00
N LYS A 32 -9.21 -14.41 -2.29
CA LYS A 32 -10.04 -15.52 -2.82
C LYS A 32 -11.51 -15.11 -3.04
N LYS A 33 -12.00 -14.12 -2.31
CA LYS A 33 -13.36 -13.58 -2.39
C LYS A 33 -13.34 -12.06 -2.24
N ILE A 34 -14.44 -11.39 -2.58
CA ILE A 34 -14.56 -9.94 -2.42
C ILE A 34 -14.42 -9.59 -0.93
N PRO A 35 -13.40 -8.82 -0.54
CA PRO A 35 -13.21 -8.48 0.86
C PRO A 35 -14.19 -7.41 1.34
N ASN A 36 -14.39 -7.31 2.64
CA ASN A 36 -15.15 -6.22 3.24
C ASN A 36 -14.21 -5.04 3.49
N VAL A 37 -14.27 -4.04 2.63
CA VAL A 37 -13.46 -2.81 2.77
C VAL A 37 -14.21 -1.78 3.61
N ARG A 38 -13.42 -1.05 4.42
CA ARG A 38 -13.91 0.08 5.22
C ARG A 38 -12.94 1.26 5.05
N PRO A 39 -13.44 2.48 4.89
CA PRO A 39 -12.58 3.65 4.74
C PRO A 39 -11.57 3.79 5.89
N GLY A 40 -10.33 4.02 5.53
CA GLY A 40 -9.24 4.21 6.48
C GLY A 40 -8.79 2.95 7.23
N LYS A 41 -9.41 1.78 7.01
CA LYS A 41 -9.04 0.52 7.68
C LYS A 41 -8.15 -0.34 6.79
N TRP A 42 -7.06 -0.83 7.37
CA TRP A 42 -6.14 -1.72 6.68
C TRP A 42 -6.78 -3.08 6.47
N LEU A 43 -6.65 -3.58 5.26
CA LEU A 43 -7.16 -4.87 4.82
C LEU A 43 -6.01 -5.88 4.79
N PRO A 44 -6.09 -6.99 5.53
CA PRO A 44 -5.05 -8.01 5.49
C PRO A 44 -5.07 -8.77 4.15
N ILE A 45 -3.90 -8.93 3.53
CA ILE A 45 -3.68 -9.74 2.33
C ILE A 45 -2.93 -11.02 2.69
N SER A 46 -1.84 -10.88 3.46
CA SER A 46 -1.04 -12.00 3.93
C SER A 46 -0.54 -11.70 5.34
N VAL A 47 -1.05 -12.40 6.32
CA VAL A 47 -0.68 -12.21 7.72
C VAL A 47 0.28 -13.33 8.12
N LYS A 48 1.43 -12.95 8.67
CA LYS A 48 2.40 -13.86 9.26
C LYS A 48 2.24 -13.86 10.77
N HIS A 49 1.98 -15.01 11.34
CA HIS A 49 1.92 -15.21 12.78
C HIS A 49 3.34 -15.39 13.35
N THR A 50 4.14 -14.34 13.28
CA THR A 50 5.51 -14.29 13.80
C THR A 50 5.62 -13.23 14.89
N GLN A 51 6.64 -13.31 15.72
CA GLN A 51 6.94 -12.23 16.69
C GLN A 51 7.35 -10.93 15.99
N SER A 52 7.64 -10.98 14.68
CA SER A 52 8.03 -9.81 13.89
C SER A 52 6.81 -8.92 13.62
N LYS A 53 6.78 -7.75 14.25
CA LYS A 53 5.76 -6.73 14.03
C LYS A 53 6.13 -5.83 12.84
N LYS A 54 6.43 -6.45 11.68
CA LYS A 54 6.85 -5.75 10.45
C LYS A 54 5.87 -6.01 9.32
N ILE A 55 5.51 -4.96 8.59
CA ILE A 55 4.54 -5.06 7.50
C ILE A 55 4.95 -4.27 6.26
N PHE A 56 4.44 -4.74 5.13
CA PHE A 56 4.19 -3.91 3.96
C PHE A 56 2.78 -3.33 4.07
N LEU A 57 2.68 -2.02 3.86
CA LEU A 57 1.40 -1.32 3.68
C LEU A 57 1.35 -0.74 2.28
N THR A 58 0.31 -1.08 1.53
CA THR A 58 0.17 -0.71 0.13
C THR A 58 -1.18 -0.06 -0.16
N THR A 59 -1.30 0.57 -1.32
CA THR A 59 -2.58 0.95 -1.91
C THR A 59 -2.57 0.61 -3.40
N GLY A 60 -3.66 0.02 -3.90
CA GLY A 60 -3.83 -0.28 -5.32
C GLY A 60 -2.87 -1.34 -5.86
N ASN A 61 -2.39 -1.13 -7.08
CA ASN A 61 -1.70 -2.09 -7.92
C ASN A 61 -0.39 -2.66 -7.31
N ILE A 62 0.33 -1.83 -6.59
CA ILE A 62 1.65 -2.18 -6.02
C ILE A 62 1.58 -3.34 -5.01
N ALA A 63 0.37 -3.68 -4.52
CA ALA A 63 0.18 -4.82 -3.63
C ALA A 63 0.60 -6.16 -4.25
N SER A 64 0.50 -6.30 -5.58
CA SER A 64 1.00 -7.49 -6.31
C SER A 64 2.51 -7.64 -6.19
N LEU A 65 3.25 -6.55 -6.37
CA LEU A 65 4.70 -6.51 -6.18
C LEU A 65 5.06 -6.79 -4.71
N ALA A 66 4.36 -6.19 -3.77
CA ALA A 66 4.59 -6.44 -2.35
C ALA A 66 4.42 -7.92 -1.99
N LYS A 67 3.44 -8.60 -2.59
CA LYS A 67 3.25 -10.05 -2.43
C LYS A 67 4.44 -10.85 -2.91
N ASP A 68 5.07 -10.46 -4.02
CA ASP A 68 6.29 -11.11 -4.52
C ASP A 68 7.49 -10.86 -3.61
N LEU A 69 7.61 -9.65 -3.07
CA LEU A 69 8.67 -9.32 -2.14
C LEU A 69 8.63 -10.17 -0.86
N LEU A 70 7.46 -10.63 -0.41
CA LEU A 70 7.34 -11.54 0.73
C LEU A 70 8.01 -12.90 0.50
N LEU A 71 8.29 -13.29 -0.74
CA LEU A 71 9.01 -14.52 -1.08
C LEU A 71 10.51 -14.39 -0.88
N ARG A 72 11.04 -13.17 -0.77
CA ARG A 72 12.47 -12.94 -0.53
C ARG A 72 12.82 -13.17 0.94
N VAL A 73 13.98 -13.77 1.22
CA VAL A 73 14.45 -14.06 2.59
C VAL A 73 14.37 -12.85 3.51
N LYS A 74 14.77 -11.67 3.01
CA LYS A 74 14.75 -10.41 3.75
C LYS A 74 13.36 -10.02 4.28
N TYR A 75 12.29 -10.41 3.57
CA TYR A 75 10.92 -9.97 3.84
C TYR A 75 9.97 -11.10 4.20
N ASN A 76 10.46 -12.34 4.34
CA ASN A 76 9.62 -13.52 4.58
C ASN A 76 8.86 -13.48 5.92
N LYS A 77 9.31 -12.63 6.86
CA LYS A 77 8.66 -12.40 8.17
C LYS A 77 7.68 -11.21 8.16
N PHE A 78 7.58 -10.49 7.05
CA PHE A 78 6.65 -9.36 6.94
C PHE A 78 5.23 -9.85 6.69
N SER A 79 4.25 -9.16 7.24
CA SER A 79 2.86 -9.27 6.80
C SER A 79 2.55 -8.24 5.72
N LEU A 80 1.50 -8.46 4.94
CA LEU A 80 1.06 -7.56 3.88
C LEU A 80 -0.36 -7.10 4.14
N TYR A 81 -0.54 -5.79 4.12
CA TYR A 81 -1.82 -5.10 4.20
C TYR A 81 -2.01 -4.13 3.04
N SER A 82 -3.25 -3.92 2.63
CA SER A 82 -3.62 -2.82 1.76
C SER A 82 -4.54 -1.82 2.46
N LEU A 83 -4.58 -0.60 1.96
CA LEU A 83 -5.55 0.43 2.34
C LEU A 83 -6.31 0.88 1.09
N PRO A 84 -7.40 0.18 0.70
CA PRO A 84 -8.09 0.43 -0.56
C PRO A 84 -8.84 1.76 -0.60
N ILE A 85 -9.36 2.24 0.54
CA ILE A 85 -10.11 3.49 0.63
C ILE A 85 -9.46 4.39 1.67
N TRP A 86 -8.89 5.49 1.24
CA TRP A 86 -8.21 6.47 2.08
C TRP A 86 -8.52 7.90 1.66
N GLY A 87 -8.21 8.86 2.51
CA GLY A 87 -8.48 10.28 2.26
C GLY A 87 -8.38 11.11 3.53
N MET A 88 -8.58 12.41 3.43
CA MET A 88 -8.31 13.37 4.51
C MET A 88 -9.06 13.03 5.81
N LYS A 89 -10.33 12.63 5.72
CA LYS A 89 -11.17 12.29 6.89
C LYS A 89 -10.65 11.10 7.70
N PHE A 90 -9.74 10.27 7.13
CA PHE A 90 -9.30 9.02 7.73
C PHE A 90 -7.85 9.04 8.23
N LYS A 91 -7.19 10.22 8.24
CA LYS A 91 -5.82 10.36 8.75
C LYS A 91 -5.72 10.01 10.24
N ASN A 92 -6.58 10.54 11.05
CA ASN A 92 -6.53 10.40 12.52
C ASN A 92 -6.64 8.96 13.01
N ILE A 93 -7.30 8.07 12.27
CA ILE A 93 -7.38 6.66 12.65
C ILE A 93 -6.14 5.85 12.28
N GLN A 94 -5.23 6.39 11.46
CA GLN A 94 -4.01 5.69 11.06
C GLN A 94 -3.04 5.52 12.22
N LEU A 95 -2.92 6.52 13.08
CA LEU A 95 -2.02 6.49 14.22
C LEU A 95 -2.21 5.23 15.09
N ASN A 96 -3.47 4.87 15.38
CA ASN A 96 -3.78 3.69 16.19
C ASN A 96 -3.47 2.37 15.46
N GLN A 97 -3.49 2.36 14.13
CA GLN A 97 -3.09 1.20 13.34
C GLN A 97 -1.57 1.08 13.27
N LEU A 98 -0.87 2.21 13.06
CA LEU A 98 0.60 2.28 13.03
C LEU A 98 1.22 1.80 14.35
N LYS A 99 0.73 2.26 15.50
CA LYS A 99 1.26 1.92 16.84
C LYS A 99 1.30 0.41 17.15
N LYS A 100 0.64 -0.42 16.35
CA LYS A 100 0.64 -1.88 16.53
C LYS A 100 1.89 -2.55 15.96
N TRP A 101 2.73 -1.81 15.22
CA TRP A 101 3.83 -2.34 14.44
C TRP A 101 5.16 -1.68 14.81
N ASP A 102 6.24 -2.44 14.73
CA ASP A 102 7.59 -1.92 14.92
C ASP A 102 8.10 -1.25 13.64
N GLU A 103 7.74 -1.82 12.47
CA GLU A 103 8.17 -1.31 11.17
C GLU A 103 7.03 -1.40 10.14
N VAL A 104 6.75 -0.29 9.49
CA VAL A 104 5.79 -0.19 8.38
C VAL A 104 6.53 0.29 7.13
N LEU A 105 6.68 -0.59 6.16
CA LEU A 105 7.23 -0.29 4.86
C LEU A 105 6.07 0.04 3.91
N VAL A 106 5.87 1.34 3.67
CA VAL A 106 4.82 1.82 2.77
C VAL A 106 5.31 1.73 1.33
N LEU A 107 4.55 1.04 0.47
CA LEU A 107 4.84 0.93 -0.95
C LEU A 107 3.74 1.62 -1.77
N GLU A 108 4.15 2.43 -2.73
CA GLU A 108 3.25 3.15 -3.62
C GLU A 108 3.79 3.24 -5.05
N ASP A 109 2.89 3.20 -6.02
CA ASP A 109 3.18 3.43 -7.44
C ASP A 109 2.94 4.90 -7.82
N HIS A 110 3.40 5.79 -6.99
CA HIS A 110 3.27 7.24 -7.10
C HIS A 110 4.60 7.91 -6.70
N LEU A 111 4.75 9.19 -7.04
CA LEU A 111 5.83 10.02 -6.52
C LEU A 111 5.67 10.23 -5.02
N GLU A 112 6.76 10.53 -4.32
CA GLU A 112 6.72 10.72 -2.86
C GLU A 112 5.86 11.92 -2.48
N ASP A 113 5.97 13.03 -3.23
CA ASP A 113 5.24 14.26 -2.94
C ASP A 113 3.73 14.07 -3.19
N GLY A 114 2.92 14.25 -2.15
CA GLY A 114 1.46 14.09 -2.20
C GLY A 114 0.98 12.65 -2.37
N GLY A 115 1.88 11.66 -2.33
CA GLY A 115 1.56 10.25 -2.45
C GLY A 115 1.02 9.62 -1.16
N PHE A 116 0.73 8.33 -1.26
CA PHE A 116 0.21 7.55 -0.13
C PHE A 116 1.18 7.51 1.05
N GLY A 117 2.49 7.40 0.78
CA GLY A 117 3.51 7.37 1.82
C GLY A 117 3.61 8.68 2.59
N SER A 118 3.53 9.84 1.91
CA SER A 118 3.48 11.14 2.59
C SER A 118 2.21 11.28 3.42
N TRP A 119 1.05 10.87 2.89
CA TRP A 119 -0.21 10.87 3.64
C TRP A 119 -0.15 10.01 4.91
N ILE A 120 0.50 8.84 4.87
CA ILE A 120 0.72 7.99 6.06
C ILE A 120 1.63 8.70 7.07
N LYS A 121 2.74 9.31 6.63
CA LYS A 121 3.65 10.06 7.52
C LYS A 121 2.92 11.24 8.19
N GLU A 122 2.18 12.01 7.41
CA GLU A 122 1.37 13.14 7.91
C GLU A 122 0.28 12.69 8.91
N SER A 123 -0.23 11.47 8.77
CA SER A 123 -1.26 10.93 9.67
C SER A 123 -0.75 10.73 11.10
N THR A 124 0.55 10.79 11.34
CA THR A 124 1.12 10.78 12.68
C THR A 124 0.96 12.12 13.40
N ASN A 125 0.62 13.18 12.65
CA ASN A 125 0.42 14.54 13.17
C ASN A 125 1.58 15.00 14.07
N ASN A 126 2.82 14.73 13.63
CA ASN A 126 4.06 14.99 14.35
C ASN A 126 4.17 14.33 15.74
N GLN A 127 3.27 13.40 16.07
CA GLN A 127 3.39 12.64 17.30
C GLN A 127 4.57 11.67 17.22
N LYS A 128 5.39 11.64 18.26
CA LYS A 128 6.45 10.65 18.40
C LYS A 128 5.82 9.26 18.59
N ILE A 129 6.07 8.38 17.63
CA ILE A 129 5.69 6.97 17.70
C ILE A 129 6.94 6.10 17.62
N LYS A 130 6.88 4.92 18.25
CA LYS A 130 7.99 3.94 18.18
C LYS A 130 8.07 3.27 16.80
N THR A 131 6.99 3.24 16.06
CA THR A 131 6.89 2.62 14.74
C THR A 131 7.82 3.30 13.74
N LYS A 132 8.72 2.54 13.14
CA LYS A 132 9.55 3.01 12.03
C LYS A 132 8.74 3.01 10.73
N ILE A 133 8.50 4.17 10.15
CA ILE A 133 7.78 4.31 8.87
C ILE A 133 8.79 4.59 7.77
N ILE A 134 8.84 3.70 6.76
CA ILE A 134 9.70 3.82 5.58
C ILE A 134 8.80 3.86 4.35
N SER A 135 8.85 4.94 3.58
CA SER A 135 8.15 5.02 2.30
C SER A 135 9.08 4.65 1.14
N LYS A 136 8.55 3.89 0.20
CA LYS A 136 9.15 3.57 -1.09
C LYS A 136 8.19 3.96 -2.18
N SER A 137 8.55 5.00 -2.89
CA SER A 137 7.81 5.62 -3.99
C SER A 137 8.58 5.47 -5.31
N ILE A 138 7.99 5.90 -6.39
CA ILE A 138 8.62 5.95 -7.70
C ILE A 138 9.67 7.08 -7.73
N ASP A 139 10.86 6.80 -8.30
CA ASP A 139 11.88 7.81 -8.52
C ASP A 139 11.40 8.86 -9.54
N LYS A 140 11.58 10.15 -9.25
CA LYS A 140 11.22 11.26 -10.15
C LYS A 140 11.81 11.10 -11.56
N LYS A 141 12.95 10.42 -11.70
CA LYS A 141 13.59 10.13 -12.99
C LYS A 141 12.72 9.28 -13.94
N ILE A 142 11.67 8.64 -13.43
CA ILE A 142 10.75 7.85 -14.27
C ILE A 142 9.88 8.73 -15.17
N ILE A 143 9.61 9.98 -14.77
CA ILE A 143 8.68 10.89 -15.46
C ILE A 143 9.10 11.10 -16.93
N SER A 144 10.41 11.10 -17.22
CA SER A 144 10.95 11.27 -18.57
C SER A 144 11.17 9.95 -19.31
N LYS A 145 10.73 8.81 -18.77
CA LYS A 145 10.96 7.48 -19.35
C LYS A 145 9.70 6.91 -19.94
N VAL A 146 9.86 6.25 -21.09
CA VAL A 146 8.80 5.52 -21.77
C VAL A 146 9.17 4.03 -21.76
N GLY A 147 8.20 3.16 -21.49
CA GLY A 147 8.41 1.72 -21.48
C GLY A 147 7.21 0.97 -20.91
N SER A 148 7.29 -0.36 -20.93
CA SER A 148 6.29 -1.18 -20.25
C SER A 148 6.33 -0.96 -18.74
N GLU A 149 5.21 -1.20 -18.05
CA GLU A 149 5.16 -1.12 -16.59
C GLU A 149 6.25 -1.96 -15.92
N GLN A 150 6.46 -3.20 -16.39
CA GLN A 150 7.48 -4.10 -15.84
C GLN A 150 8.88 -3.51 -15.99
N TYR A 151 9.20 -2.98 -17.17
CA TYR A 151 10.50 -2.32 -17.41
C TYR A 151 10.72 -1.13 -16.47
N LEU A 152 9.71 -0.30 -16.29
CA LEU A 152 9.77 0.87 -15.42
C LEU A 152 9.90 0.47 -13.94
N LEU A 153 9.17 -0.56 -13.51
CA LEU A 153 9.28 -1.12 -12.16
C LEU A 153 10.69 -1.67 -11.90
N ASP A 154 11.23 -2.46 -12.82
CA ASP A 154 12.57 -3.07 -12.69
C ASP A 154 13.66 -2.02 -12.60
N LYS A 155 13.59 -1.01 -13.44
CA LYS A 155 14.62 0.04 -13.54
C LYS A 155 14.57 1.06 -12.40
N HIS A 156 13.38 1.44 -11.96
CA HIS A 156 13.21 2.61 -11.11
C HIS A 156 12.61 2.30 -9.73
N TYR A 157 12.08 1.10 -9.52
CA TYR A 157 11.44 0.74 -8.27
C TYR A 157 12.12 -0.44 -7.58
N LEU A 158 12.30 -1.57 -8.29
CA LEU A 158 12.84 -2.79 -7.68
C LEU A 158 14.28 -2.67 -7.19
N LYS A 159 15.06 -1.75 -7.76
CA LYS A 159 16.43 -1.48 -7.28
C LYS A 159 16.50 -1.10 -5.79
N PHE A 160 15.41 -0.53 -5.22
CA PHE A 160 15.36 -0.19 -3.80
C PHE A 160 15.31 -1.42 -2.88
N PHE A 161 14.97 -2.58 -3.43
CA PHE A 161 14.81 -3.80 -2.65
C PHE A 161 15.99 -4.76 -2.76
N GLY A 162 17.01 -4.38 -3.55
CA GLY A 162 18.14 -5.25 -3.87
C GLY A 162 17.74 -6.42 -4.78
N LYS A 163 18.70 -7.03 -5.45
CA LYS A 163 18.50 -8.31 -6.15
C LYS A 163 18.29 -9.43 -5.15
#